data_269b6e03b00cd4f46577e3e05baea9ae
#
_entry.id   269b6e03b00cd4f46577e3e05baea9ae
#
_cell.length_a   1.000
_cell.length_b   1.000
_cell.length_c   1.000
_cell.angle_alpha   90.00
_cell.angle_beta   90.00
_cell.angle_gamma   90.00
#
_symmetry.space_group_name_H-M   'P 1'
#
loop_
_entity.id
_entity.type
_entity.pdbx_description
1 polymer ?
#
loop_
_entity_poly.entity_id
_entity_poly.type
_entity_poly.pdbx_seq_one_letter_code
_entity_poly.pdbx_strand_id
1 'polypeptide(L)'
;MYDKNNIFAKILRGEIPCDKVYEDKFCLAFKDINPQAKIHVLVIPKGAYIDMNDFAANAKNDEIEGLIRALGKVASILGVSASGYRYLGNNGRDGGQEVPHLHFHIFGGEKLGRMIHK
;
A
#
# COMPACT_ATOMS: atom_id res chain seq x y z
N MET A 1 -7.38 8.25 16.54
CA MET A 1 -8.32 8.87 15.61
C MET A 1 -7.68 9.14 14.26
N TYR A 2 -8.38 8.86 13.20
CA TYR A 2 -7.84 9.04 11.85
C TYR A 2 -7.61 10.51 11.53
N ASP A 3 -6.38 10.82 11.08
CA ASP A 3 -6.01 12.18 10.69
C ASP A 3 -6.34 12.39 9.20
N LYS A 4 -7.38 13.18 8.93
CA LYS A 4 -7.83 13.47 7.57
C LYS A 4 -6.83 14.29 6.75
N ASN A 5 -5.82 14.83 7.39
CA ASN A 5 -4.79 15.64 6.75
C ASN A 5 -3.54 14.83 6.37
N ASN A 6 -3.57 13.51 6.53
CA ASN A 6 -2.46 12.69 6.09
C ASN A 6 -2.36 12.73 4.55
N ILE A 7 -1.14 12.49 4.05
CA ILE A 7 -0.86 12.65 2.63
C ILE A 7 -1.67 11.69 1.74
N PHE A 8 -1.95 10.47 2.22
CA PHE A 8 -2.72 9.50 1.42
C PHE A 8 -4.19 9.88 1.34
N ALA A 9 -4.75 10.43 2.43
CA ALA A 9 -6.11 10.96 2.38
C ALA A 9 -6.22 12.11 1.37
N LYS A 10 -5.20 12.96 1.31
CA LYS A 10 -5.16 14.06 0.34
C LYS A 10 -5.04 13.55 -1.10
N ILE A 11 -4.26 12.50 -1.33
CA ILE A 11 -4.17 11.86 -2.64
C ILE A 11 -5.53 11.29 -3.04
N LEU A 12 -6.21 10.62 -2.12
CA LEU A 12 -7.53 10.04 -2.40
C LEU A 12 -8.58 11.10 -2.75
N ARG A 13 -8.47 12.29 -2.16
CA ARG A 13 -9.37 13.41 -2.47
C ARG A 13 -8.96 14.19 -3.73
N GLY A 14 -7.85 13.82 -4.36
CA GLY A 14 -7.37 14.52 -5.54
C GLY A 14 -6.64 15.83 -5.26
N GLU A 15 -6.31 16.11 -3.99
CA GLU A 15 -5.60 17.34 -3.59
C GLU A 15 -4.11 17.27 -3.88
N ILE A 16 -3.55 16.07 -3.90
CA ILE A 16 -2.14 15.82 -4.20
C ILE A 16 -2.09 14.81 -5.34
N PRO A 17 -1.32 15.07 -6.41
CA PRO A 17 -1.21 14.13 -7.52
C PRO A 17 -0.38 12.89 -7.12
N CYS A 18 -0.62 11.79 -7.82
CA CYS A 18 0.18 10.58 -7.68
C CYS A 18 0.37 9.94 -9.05
N ASP A 19 1.39 9.09 -9.16
CA ASP A 19 1.63 8.30 -10.37
C ASP A 19 0.87 6.98 -10.23
N LYS A 20 -0.38 6.99 -10.68
CA LYS A 20 -1.32 5.89 -10.49
C LYS A 20 -0.95 4.67 -11.31
N VAL A 21 -0.97 3.50 -10.67
CA VAL A 21 -0.74 2.20 -11.28
C VAL A 21 -2.06 1.44 -11.46
N TYR A 22 -2.97 1.56 -10.49
CA TYR A 22 -4.21 0.80 -10.47
C TYR A 22 -5.21 1.46 -9.55
N GLU A 23 -6.48 1.35 -9.89
CA GLU A 23 -7.56 1.84 -9.03
C GLU A 23 -8.81 1.00 -9.25
N ASP A 24 -9.50 0.68 -8.17
CA ASP A 24 -10.82 0.07 -8.23
C ASP A 24 -11.72 0.70 -7.16
N LYS A 25 -12.88 0.09 -6.92
CA LYS A 25 -13.84 0.60 -5.94
C LYS A 25 -13.25 0.72 -4.54
N PHE A 26 -12.33 -0.18 -4.18
CA PHE A 26 -11.83 -0.32 -2.80
C PHE A 26 -10.43 0.21 -2.59
N CYS A 27 -9.61 0.25 -3.62
CA CYS A 27 -8.18 0.49 -3.49
C CYS A 27 -7.63 1.44 -4.55
N LEU A 28 -6.50 2.05 -4.21
CA LEU A 28 -5.68 2.84 -5.12
C LEU A 28 -4.23 2.37 -4.98
N ALA A 29 -3.55 2.23 -6.10
CA ALA A 29 -2.13 1.90 -6.10
C ALA A 29 -1.36 2.94 -6.92
N PHE A 30 -0.21 3.36 -6.40
CA PHE A 30 0.62 4.39 -7.03
C PHE A 30 2.09 4.20 -6.67
N LYS A 31 2.96 4.74 -7.52
CA LYS A 31 4.41 4.63 -7.31
C LYS A 31 4.84 5.47 -6.12
N ASP A 32 5.76 4.91 -5.31
CA ASP A 32 6.39 5.67 -4.24
C ASP A 32 7.32 6.71 -4.85
N ILE A 33 7.27 7.94 -4.34
CA ILE A 33 8.10 9.04 -4.86
C ILE A 33 9.57 8.90 -4.46
N ASN A 34 9.87 8.08 -3.45
CA ASN A 34 11.22 7.78 -3.00
C ASN A 34 11.44 6.27 -3.05
N PRO A 35 11.53 5.68 -4.27
CA PRO A 35 11.58 4.24 -4.39
C PRO A 35 12.84 3.64 -3.77
N GLN A 36 12.67 2.53 -3.06
CA GLN A 36 13.76 1.80 -2.41
C GLN A 36 14.16 0.54 -3.19
N ALA A 37 13.52 0.30 -4.33
CA ALA A 37 13.85 -0.78 -5.25
C ALA A 37 13.45 -0.33 -6.65
N LYS A 38 13.84 -1.09 -7.67
CA LYS A 38 13.49 -0.76 -9.06
C LYS A 38 11.99 -0.61 -9.24
N ILE A 39 11.22 -1.46 -8.56
CA ILE A 39 9.77 -1.34 -8.50
C ILE A 39 9.41 -1.15 -7.03
N HIS A 40 8.72 -0.06 -6.74
CA HIS A 40 8.24 0.25 -5.39
C HIS A 40 6.90 0.96 -5.52
N VAL A 41 5.83 0.24 -5.25
CA VAL A 41 4.45 0.72 -5.40
C VAL A 41 3.72 0.58 -4.08
N LEU A 42 2.86 1.53 -3.77
CA LEU A 42 2.01 1.51 -2.59
C LEU A 42 0.60 1.10 -3.00
N VAL A 43 -0.02 0.26 -2.19
CA VAL A 43 -1.44 -0.12 -2.35
C VAL A 43 -2.16 0.30 -1.08
N ILE A 44 -3.18 1.14 -1.23
CA ILE A 44 -3.93 1.66 -0.09
C ILE A 44 -5.42 1.37 -0.26
N PRO A 45 -6.14 1.09 0.85
CA PRO A 45 -7.60 1.08 0.81
C PRO A 45 -8.11 2.50 0.70
N LYS A 46 -9.28 2.68 0.08
CA LYS A 46 -9.93 3.99 -0.01
C LYS A 46 -10.58 4.41 1.30
N GLY A 47 -10.95 3.43 2.13
CA GLY A 47 -11.51 3.72 3.44
C GLY A 47 -10.48 4.31 4.39
N ALA A 48 -10.96 5.05 5.39
CA ALA A 48 -10.12 5.79 6.35
C ALA A 48 -9.67 4.87 7.48
N TYR A 49 -8.70 4.03 7.23
CA TYR A 49 -8.13 3.10 8.21
C TYR A 49 -6.69 3.49 8.53
N ILE A 50 -6.39 3.57 9.82
CA ILE A 50 -5.07 4.03 10.28
C ILE A 50 -3.99 2.99 10.00
N ASP A 51 -4.27 1.73 10.31
CA ASP A 51 -3.30 0.65 10.26
C ASP A 51 -4.00 -0.70 10.12
N MET A 52 -3.24 -1.78 10.16
CA MET A 52 -3.79 -3.13 10.04
C MET A 52 -4.72 -3.47 11.21
N ASN A 53 -4.41 -3.02 12.42
CA ASN A 53 -5.26 -3.30 13.58
C ASN A 53 -6.65 -2.70 13.40
N ASP A 54 -6.70 -1.46 12.95
CA ASP A 54 -7.94 -0.75 12.67
C ASP A 54 -8.72 -1.44 11.53
N PHE A 55 -8.04 -1.74 10.46
CA PHE A 55 -8.64 -2.37 9.28
C PHE A 55 -9.20 -3.75 9.60
N ALA A 56 -8.41 -4.58 10.30
CA ALA A 56 -8.85 -5.92 10.65
C ALA A 56 -10.07 -5.93 11.58
N ALA A 57 -10.17 -4.92 12.47
CA ALA A 57 -11.28 -4.83 13.41
C ALA A 57 -12.53 -4.21 12.81
N ASN A 58 -12.40 -3.27 11.88
CA ASN A 58 -13.50 -2.36 11.49
C ASN A 58 -13.88 -2.40 10.01
N ALA A 59 -13.04 -2.96 9.13
CA ALA A 59 -13.35 -2.97 7.71
C ALA A 59 -14.48 -3.96 7.41
N LYS A 60 -15.25 -3.66 6.38
CA LYS A 60 -16.28 -4.57 5.86
C LYS A 60 -15.60 -5.73 5.11
N ASN A 61 -16.31 -6.85 5.00
CA ASN A 61 -15.76 -8.04 4.33
C ASN A 61 -15.32 -7.76 2.89
N ASP A 62 -16.10 -6.99 2.15
CA ASP A 62 -15.77 -6.65 0.77
C ASP A 62 -14.54 -5.74 0.67
N GLU A 63 -14.30 -4.90 1.66
CA GLU A 63 -13.09 -4.07 1.71
C GLU A 63 -11.85 -4.94 1.95
N ILE A 64 -11.96 -5.92 2.83
CA ILE A 64 -10.86 -6.87 3.13
C ILE A 64 -10.54 -7.68 1.88
N GLU A 65 -11.55 -8.24 1.25
CA GLU A 65 -11.39 -8.99 0.00
C GLU A 65 -10.79 -8.12 -1.08
N GLY A 66 -11.29 -6.89 -1.23
CA GLY A 66 -10.82 -5.95 -2.24
C GLY A 66 -9.33 -5.62 -2.08
N LEU A 67 -8.86 -5.41 -0.86
CA LEU A 67 -7.46 -5.10 -0.60
C LEU A 67 -6.54 -6.28 -0.97
N ILE A 68 -6.90 -7.48 -0.54
CA ILE A 68 -6.09 -8.67 -0.84
C ILE A 68 -6.04 -8.94 -2.35
N ARG A 69 -7.18 -8.84 -3.03
CA ARG A 69 -7.21 -9.04 -4.48
C ARG A 69 -6.43 -7.96 -5.22
N ALA A 70 -6.49 -6.72 -4.74
CA ALA A 70 -5.74 -5.61 -5.35
C ALA A 70 -4.23 -5.85 -5.29
N LEU A 71 -3.71 -6.39 -4.18
CA LEU A 71 -2.29 -6.69 -4.05
C LEU A 71 -1.82 -7.63 -5.17
N GLY A 72 -2.56 -8.70 -5.42
CA GLY A 72 -2.22 -9.65 -6.49
C GLY A 72 -2.36 -9.02 -7.89
N LYS A 73 -3.41 -8.25 -8.11
CA LYS A 73 -3.62 -7.58 -9.40
C LYS A 73 -2.52 -6.57 -9.71
N VAL A 74 -2.11 -5.79 -8.72
CA VAL A 74 -1.04 -4.80 -8.90
C VAL A 74 0.28 -5.49 -9.21
N ALA A 75 0.61 -6.58 -8.52
CA ALA A 75 1.82 -7.35 -8.82
C ALA A 75 1.81 -7.87 -10.27
N SER A 76 0.66 -8.32 -10.74
CA SER A 76 0.50 -8.77 -12.12
C SER A 76 0.70 -7.62 -13.12
N ILE A 77 0.09 -6.47 -12.86
CA ILE A 77 0.24 -5.27 -13.71
C ILE A 77 1.72 -4.83 -13.77
N LEU A 78 2.42 -4.91 -12.64
CA LEU A 78 3.84 -4.54 -12.58
C LEU A 78 4.76 -5.56 -13.24
N GLY A 79 4.23 -6.73 -13.61
CA GLY A 79 5.02 -7.76 -14.28
C GLY A 79 5.96 -8.52 -13.35
N VAL A 80 5.70 -8.52 -12.05
CA VAL A 80 6.61 -9.16 -11.06
C VAL A 80 6.08 -10.49 -10.53
N SER A 81 4.90 -10.93 -10.98
CA SER A 81 4.30 -12.17 -10.47
C SER A 81 5.18 -13.39 -10.72
N ALA A 82 5.80 -13.50 -11.90
CA ALA A 82 6.60 -14.66 -12.26
C ALA A 82 7.96 -14.65 -11.58
N SER A 83 8.65 -13.52 -11.56
CA SER A 83 9.97 -13.40 -10.93
C SER A 83 9.92 -13.37 -9.41
N GLY A 84 8.80 -12.95 -8.87
CA GLY A 84 8.61 -12.79 -7.44
C GLY A 84 8.75 -11.35 -6.98
N TYR A 85 8.18 -11.08 -5.82
CA TYR A 85 8.15 -9.74 -5.25
C TYR A 85 7.96 -9.83 -3.75
N ARG A 86 8.21 -8.73 -3.07
CA ARG A 86 7.96 -8.61 -1.63
C ARG A 86 6.79 -7.67 -1.42
N TYR A 87 5.86 -8.07 -0.58
CA TYR A 87 4.80 -7.19 -0.11
C TYR A 87 4.89 -7.09 1.40
N LEU A 88 4.75 -5.89 1.94
CA LEU A 88 4.82 -5.68 3.38
C LEU A 88 4.05 -4.43 3.78
N GLY A 89 3.67 -4.40 5.07
CA GLY A 89 3.10 -3.22 5.70
C GLY A 89 3.84 -2.94 7.00
N ASN A 90 3.88 -1.68 7.38
CA ASN A 90 4.46 -1.23 8.64
C ASN A 90 3.34 -0.75 9.54
N ASN A 91 3.33 -1.20 10.78
CA ASN A 91 2.27 -0.87 11.73
C ASN A 91 2.86 -0.20 12.96
N GLY A 92 2.41 1.01 13.23
CA GLY A 92 2.78 1.71 14.45
C GLY A 92 4.24 2.16 14.52
N ARG A 93 4.63 2.62 15.70
CA ARG A 93 5.95 3.21 15.94
C ARG A 93 7.09 2.22 15.68
N ASP A 94 7.03 1.06 16.30
CA ASP A 94 8.11 0.08 16.21
C ASP A 94 8.21 -0.56 14.82
N GLY A 95 7.10 -0.58 14.08
CA GLY A 95 7.08 -1.03 12.69
C GLY A 95 7.52 0.02 11.70
N GLY A 96 7.71 1.26 12.13
CA GLY A 96 8.16 2.35 11.27
C GLY A 96 7.08 2.91 10.36
N GLN A 97 5.83 2.87 10.78
CA GLN A 97 4.74 3.44 9.98
C GLN A 97 4.86 4.97 9.96
N GLU A 98 5.07 5.54 8.78
CA GLU A 98 5.26 6.98 8.62
C GLU A 98 3.95 7.72 8.36
N VAL A 99 3.06 7.13 7.54
CA VAL A 99 1.78 7.75 7.18
C VAL A 99 0.66 7.01 7.90
N PRO A 100 -0.20 7.71 8.68
CA PRO A 100 -1.28 7.07 9.45
C PRO A 100 -2.51 6.76 8.58
N HIS A 101 -2.29 6.07 7.49
CA HIS A 101 -3.29 5.49 6.61
C HIS A 101 -2.72 4.15 6.15
N LEU A 102 -3.45 3.07 6.39
CA LEU A 102 -2.99 1.72 6.03
C LEU A 102 -2.48 1.67 4.61
N HIS A 103 -1.30 1.09 4.44
CA HIS A 103 -0.75 0.88 3.10
C HIS A 103 0.18 -0.31 3.09
N PHE A 104 0.20 -0.98 1.95
CA PHE A 104 1.14 -2.05 1.67
C PHE A 104 2.15 -1.55 0.64
N HIS A 105 3.41 -1.94 0.84
CA HIS A 105 4.45 -1.74 -0.15
C HIS A 105 4.59 -2.99 -1.00
N ILE A 106 4.78 -2.80 -2.30
CA ILE A 106 5.19 -3.88 -3.21
C ILE A 106 6.54 -3.50 -3.78
N PHE A 107 7.52 -4.38 -3.57
CA PHE A 107 8.88 -4.22 -4.08
C PHE A 107 9.19 -5.34 -5.05
N GLY A 108 9.87 -5.02 -6.14
CA GLY A 108 10.26 -6.02 -7.12
C GLY A 108 11.22 -5.50 -8.16
N GLY A 109 11.37 -6.27 -9.23
CA GLY A 109 12.23 -5.90 -10.35
C GLY A 109 13.70 -6.20 -10.14
N GLU A 110 14.07 -6.76 -8.97
CA GLU A 110 15.44 -7.11 -8.62
C GLU A 110 15.40 -7.99 -7.37
N LYS A 111 16.55 -8.61 -7.05
CA LYS A 111 16.68 -9.33 -5.78
C LYS A 111 16.73 -8.34 -4.62
N LEU A 112 15.92 -8.55 -3.63
CA LEU A 112 15.73 -7.58 -2.53
C LEU A 112 16.63 -7.85 -1.32
N GLY A 113 17.23 -9.03 -1.25
CA GLY A 113 18.14 -9.34 -0.14
C GLY A 113 17.42 -9.75 1.13
N ARG A 114 17.99 -9.36 2.28
CA ARG A 114 17.49 -9.79 3.59
C ARG A 114 16.07 -9.29 3.84
N MET A 115 15.31 -10.11 4.56
CA MET A 115 13.93 -9.76 4.93
C MET A 115 13.87 -8.50 5.79
N ILE A 116 14.76 -8.38 6.76
CA ILE A 116 14.83 -7.23 7.65
C ILE A 116 16.24 -6.67 7.63
N HIS A 117 16.35 -5.38 7.37
CA HIS A 117 17.60 -4.62 7.41
C HIS A 117 17.61 -3.76 8.67
N LYS A 118 18.61 -3.98 9.51
CA LYS A 118 18.78 -3.18 10.73
C LYS A 118 20.05 -2.36 10.65
#